data_ea4a25413ae797f3dbd07a329965b9ca
#
_entry.id   ea4a25413ae797f3dbd07a329965b9ca
#
_cell.length_a   1.000
_cell.length_b   1.000
_cell.length_c   1.000
_cell.angle_alpha   90.00
_cell.angle_beta   90.00
_cell.angle_gamma   90.00
#
_symmetry.space_group_name_H-M   'P 1'
#
loop_
_entity.id
_entity.type
_entity.pdbx_description
1 polymer ?
#
loop_
_entity_poly.entity_id
_entity_poly.type
_entity_poly.pdbx_seq_one_letter_code
_entity_poly.pdbx_strand_id
1 'polypeptide(L)'
;MLESGPLSSFRRIALKTPLPPVLSRLEGEGGNGTGRLRMFISFVSIHIYCNFPTGSVVTSPASQLSPTELIEMQNDLFNKEKNRQLSLTPRTEKIEVKHVGKTDPGTIFVLNKNVSTPYSCAMHLSEWYCRKSILALVDGQPWDMYKPLTKSCEIKFLPFKDDDPGEVNKAYWRSCAMIMGCVIERAFKEEYVVHLVRAPEVPVIAGAFCYDVVLDKRLDEWMPTKENLRSFTKDARALIYKDLPFETLEVEAKVALEIFQHNKYKVDFIEEKASQNPERIVKLHRFGDFIDVSEGPLIPRTSICFQYEVSAVHNLQATQSSLVRRFQGLSLPVHLRAHFTIWNKLLERSRKMVTEDQTKPTEKSASTYGELVGASANLPLDKFPRRYNTGSGGVV
;
A
#
# COMPACT_ATOMS: atom_id res chain seq x y z
N MET A 1 -55.35 -8.08 2.54
CA MET A 1 -54.85 -9.49 2.49
C MET A 1 -53.36 -9.41 2.29
N LEU A 2 -52.66 -9.82 3.33
CA LEU A 2 -51.22 -9.82 3.47
C LEU A 2 -50.69 -11.12 2.91
N GLU A 3 -49.68 -11.11 2.05
CA GLU A 3 -48.84 -12.27 1.83
C GLU A 3 -47.37 -11.89 1.97
N SER A 4 -46.76 -12.51 2.94
CA SER A 4 -45.38 -12.47 3.34
C SER A 4 -44.56 -13.51 2.54
N GLY A 5 -43.48 -13.09 1.90
CA GLY A 5 -42.49 -13.99 1.29
C GLY A 5 -41.20 -14.04 2.12
N PRO A 6 -40.41 -15.11 2.07
CA PRO A 6 -39.50 -15.49 3.15
C PRO A 6 -38.11 -14.88 3.08
N LEU A 7 -37.58 -14.59 4.26
CA LEU A 7 -36.21 -14.21 4.58
C LEU A 7 -35.26 -15.41 4.30
N SER A 8 -34.29 -15.25 3.41
CA SER A 8 -33.24 -16.21 3.17
C SER A 8 -32.06 -16.02 4.15
N SER A 9 -31.79 -17.10 4.80
CA SER A 9 -30.83 -17.42 5.85
C SER A 9 -29.39 -16.90 5.64
N PHE A 10 -28.90 -16.12 6.60
CA PHE A 10 -27.47 -15.95 6.84
C PHE A 10 -26.93 -17.20 7.56
N ARG A 11 -26.00 -17.91 6.90
CA ARG A 11 -25.21 -18.96 7.56
C ARG A 11 -24.13 -18.30 8.43
N ARG A 12 -24.25 -18.44 9.73
CA ARG A 12 -23.19 -18.19 10.70
C ARG A 12 -22.14 -19.30 10.57
N ILE A 13 -20.90 -18.92 10.25
CA ILE A 13 -19.75 -19.81 10.40
C ILE A 13 -19.29 -19.70 11.86
N ALA A 14 -19.46 -20.78 12.59
CA ALA A 14 -18.98 -20.91 13.95
C ALA A 14 -17.47 -21.20 13.93
N LEU A 15 -16.67 -20.30 14.49
CA LEU A 15 -15.26 -20.52 14.82
C LEU A 15 -15.18 -21.51 15.97
N LYS A 16 -14.67 -22.71 15.74
CA LYS A 16 -14.26 -23.66 16.78
C LYS A 16 -12.85 -23.29 17.25
N THR A 17 -12.75 -22.76 18.44
CA THR A 17 -11.49 -22.65 19.18
C THR A 17 -11.16 -24.02 19.79
N PRO A 18 -9.93 -24.54 19.67
CA PRO A 18 -9.51 -25.71 20.44
C PRO A 18 -9.17 -25.31 21.88
N LEU A 19 -9.69 -26.09 22.82
CA LEU A 19 -9.39 -26.02 24.25
C LEU A 19 -7.97 -26.53 24.54
N PRO A 20 -7.26 -25.99 25.56
CA PRO A 20 -5.95 -26.49 25.94
C PRO A 20 -6.02 -27.85 26.62
N PRO A 21 -4.96 -28.68 26.59
CA PRO A 21 -4.96 -30.02 27.14
C PRO A 21 -4.97 -30.00 28.68
N VAL A 22 -5.84 -30.85 29.23
CA VAL A 22 -5.96 -31.13 30.67
C VAL A 22 -4.76 -31.96 31.13
N LEU A 23 -4.03 -31.44 32.11
CA LEU A 23 -3.00 -32.17 32.84
C LEU A 23 -3.69 -33.19 33.76
N SER A 24 -3.55 -34.47 33.42
CA SER A 24 -3.88 -35.58 34.34
C SER A 24 -2.74 -35.80 35.31
N ARG A 25 -3.07 -35.70 36.57
CA ARG A 25 -2.24 -35.97 37.73
C ARG A 25 -2.09 -37.50 37.87
N LEU A 26 -0.87 -37.98 37.83
CA LEU A 26 -0.55 -39.34 38.32
C LEU A 26 0.22 -39.21 39.65
N GLU A 27 -0.40 -39.70 40.69
CA GLU A 27 0.24 -40.01 41.97
C GLU A 27 0.97 -41.34 41.86
N GLY A 28 2.18 -41.43 42.39
CA GLY A 28 2.92 -42.65 42.48
C GLY A 28 4.20 -42.50 43.33
N GLU A 29 4.19 -43.19 44.40
CA GLU A 29 5.07 -43.20 45.58
C GLU A 29 6.57 -43.47 45.33
N GLY A 30 7.39 -42.87 46.17
CA GLY A 30 8.47 -43.49 46.94
C GLY A 30 9.78 -43.82 46.23
N GLY A 31 10.86 -43.16 46.67
CA GLY A 31 12.21 -43.68 46.42
C GLY A 31 13.34 -42.63 46.51
N ASN A 32 14.06 -42.66 47.64
CA ASN A 32 15.31 -41.93 47.89
C ASN A 32 16.38 -42.19 46.81
N GLY A 33 17.01 -41.14 46.30
CA GLY A 33 18.20 -41.28 45.48
C GLY A 33 18.73 -39.93 45.00
N THR A 34 19.81 -39.47 45.61
CA THR A 34 20.64 -38.34 45.20
C THR A 34 21.25 -38.61 43.83
N GLY A 35 20.77 -37.90 42.81
CA GLY A 35 21.32 -37.97 41.46
C GLY A 35 21.37 -36.60 40.80
N ARG A 36 22.59 -36.07 40.64
CA ARG A 36 22.87 -34.87 39.86
C ARG A 36 22.36 -35.03 38.42
N LEU A 37 21.37 -34.23 38.03
CA LEU A 37 20.94 -34.13 36.63
C LEU A 37 21.96 -33.32 35.86
N ARG A 38 22.79 -33.96 35.02
CA ARG A 38 23.56 -33.31 33.97
C ARG A 38 22.67 -33.13 32.75
N MET A 39 22.35 -31.88 32.44
CA MET A 39 21.72 -31.53 31.17
C MET A 39 22.74 -31.72 30.04
N PHE A 40 22.51 -32.70 29.18
CA PHE A 40 23.24 -32.83 27.91
C PHE A 40 22.52 -31.98 26.88
N ILE A 41 23.13 -30.84 26.52
CA ILE A 41 22.77 -30.08 25.33
C ILE A 41 23.45 -30.76 24.14
N SER A 42 22.66 -31.46 23.34
CA SER A 42 23.13 -32.02 22.06
C SER A 42 23.17 -30.94 21.02
N PHE A 43 24.36 -30.43 20.72
CA PHE A 43 24.58 -29.61 19.53
C PHE A 43 24.56 -30.51 18.31
N VAL A 44 23.51 -30.42 17.48
CA VAL A 44 23.52 -31.02 16.15
C VAL A 44 24.24 -30.05 15.22
N SER A 45 25.54 -30.31 14.99
CA SER A 45 26.30 -29.65 13.92
C SER A 45 25.89 -30.25 12.58
N ILE A 46 25.13 -29.48 11.79
CA ILE A 46 24.86 -29.83 10.39
C ILE A 46 26.08 -29.40 9.58
N HIS A 47 26.95 -30.36 9.24
CA HIS A 47 27.99 -30.18 8.23
C HIS A 47 27.37 -30.36 6.85
N ILE A 48 27.27 -29.27 6.08
CA ILE A 48 26.91 -29.34 4.67
C ILE A 48 28.15 -29.71 3.88
N TYR A 49 28.27 -30.98 3.50
CA TYR A 49 29.22 -31.43 2.49
C TYR A 49 28.65 -31.14 1.11
N CYS A 50 29.25 -30.22 0.37
CA CYS A 50 29.00 -30.05 -1.05
C CYS A 50 29.70 -31.16 -1.83
N ASN A 51 29.00 -32.26 -2.09
CA ASN A 51 29.40 -33.21 -3.13
C ASN A 51 28.59 -32.93 -4.38
N PHE A 52 29.25 -32.52 -5.45
CA PHE A 52 28.69 -32.46 -6.79
C PHE A 52 28.72 -33.87 -7.42
N PRO A 53 27.61 -34.52 -7.70
CA PRO A 53 27.58 -35.59 -8.67
C PRO A 53 27.05 -35.03 -10.00
N THR A 54 27.85 -35.17 -11.05
CA THR A 54 27.43 -35.09 -12.45
C THR A 54 26.49 -36.24 -12.72
N GLY A 55 25.21 -35.99 -12.58
CA GLY A 55 24.13 -36.92 -12.95
C GLY A 55 22.90 -36.12 -13.30
N SER A 56 22.33 -36.39 -14.47
CA SER A 56 21.09 -35.79 -14.95
C SER A 56 19.98 -35.94 -13.91
N VAL A 57 19.74 -34.87 -13.16
CA VAL A 57 18.61 -34.78 -12.23
C VAL A 57 17.35 -34.51 -13.06
N VAL A 58 16.48 -35.50 -13.14
CA VAL A 58 15.08 -35.30 -13.50
C VAL A 58 14.48 -34.46 -12.36
N THR A 59 14.44 -33.15 -12.55
CA THR A 59 13.75 -32.24 -11.63
C THR A 59 12.26 -32.54 -11.69
N SER A 60 11.74 -33.20 -10.66
CA SER A 60 10.30 -33.12 -10.36
C SER A 60 9.92 -31.64 -10.28
N PRO A 61 8.75 -31.21 -10.82
CA PRO A 61 8.34 -29.83 -10.73
C PRO A 61 8.24 -29.45 -9.24
N ALA A 62 9.05 -28.46 -8.84
CA ALA A 62 8.92 -27.86 -7.53
C ALA A 62 7.45 -27.45 -7.38
N SER A 63 6.78 -27.91 -6.35
CA SER A 63 5.39 -27.55 -6.07
C SER A 63 5.30 -26.03 -5.98
N GLN A 64 4.67 -25.42 -6.96
CA GLN A 64 4.44 -23.97 -6.91
C GLN A 64 3.52 -23.69 -5.71
N LEU A 65 3.94 -22.77 -4.85
CA LEU A 65 3.15 -22.31 -3.72
C LEU A 65 1.79 -21.80 -4.26
N SER A 66 0.72 -22.06 -3.54
CA SER A 66 -0.57 -21.47 -3.83
C SER A 66 -0.50 -19.94 -3.60
N PRO A 67 -1.36 -19.14 -4.23
CA PRO A 67 -1.40 -17.70 -4.01
C PRO A 67 -1.55 -17.31 -2.54
N THR A 68 -2.29 -18.08 -1.75
CA THR A 68 -2.47 -17.84 -0.31
C THR A 68 -1.18 -18.11 0.46
N GLU A 69 -0.52 -19.24 0.22
CA GLU A 69 0.77 -19.57 0.87
C GLU A 69 1.86 -18.55 0.51
N LEU A 70 1.81 -18.04 -0.71
CA LEU A 70 2.75 -17.01 -1.17
C LEU A 70 2.54 -15.70 -0.40
N ILE A 71 1.30 -15.24 -0.23
CA ILE A 71 0.97 -14.04 0.55
C ILE A 71 1.38 -14.21 2.01
N GLU A 72 1.14 -15.38 2.61
CA GLU A 72 1.56 -15.69 3.97
C GLU A 72 3.08 -15.61 4.11
N MET A 73 3.82 -16.27 3.23
CA MET A 73 5.29 -16.23 3.21
C MET A 73 5.83 -14.80 3.10
N GLN A 74 5.30 -14.00 2.19
CA GLN A 74 5.72 -12.61 2.02
C GLN A 74 5.49 -11.78 3.29
N ASN A 75 4.32 -11.93 3.92
CA ASN A 75 3.97 -11.23 5.14
C ASN A 75 4.81 -11.69 6.33
N ASP A 76 5.15 -12.97 6.42
CA ASP A 76 6.04 -13.50 7.46
C ASP A 76 7.45 -12.92 7.33
N LEU A 77 8.00 -12.87 6.12
CA LEU A 77 9.32 -12.25 5.86
C LEU A 77 9.30 -10.74 6.18
N PHE A 78 8.27 -10.03 5.76
CA PHE A 78 8.09 -8.62 6.08
C PHE A 78 8.02 -8.38 7.59
N ASN A 79 7.20 -9.15 8.30
CA ASN A 79 7.05 -9.04 9.76
C ASN A 79 8.33 -9.42 10.49
N LYS A 80 9.04 -10.45 10.05
CA LYS A 80 10.33 -10.88 10.60
C LYS A 80 11.35 -9.73 10.53
N GLU A 81 11.47 -9.10 9.38
CA GLU A 81 12.41 -7.99 9.21
C GLU A 81 11.98 -6.75 10.00
N LYS A 82 10.69 -6.40 10.00
CA LYS A 82 10.14 -5.31 10.81
C LYS A 82 10.44 -5.51 12.31
N ASN A 83 10.21 -6.73 12.81
CA ASN A 83 10.46 -7.06 14.21
C ASN A 83 11.96 -7.04 14.54
N ARG A 84 12.82 -7.49 13.61
CA ARG A 84 14.28 -7.41 13.73
C ARG A 84 14.72 -5.96 13.91
N GLN A 85 14.27 -5.04 13.04
CA GLN A 85 14.60 -3.61 13.13
C GLN A 85 14.10 -2.99 14.42
N LEU A 86 12.88 -3.31 14.85
CA LEU A 86 12.31 -2.84 16.11
C LEU A 86 13.11 -3.33 17.33
N SER A 87 13.59 -4.58 17.31
CA SER A 87 14.39 -5.15 18.41
C SER A 87 15.77 -4.50 18.56
N LEU A 88 16.33 -3.98 17.47
CA LEU A 88 17.60 -3.25 17.45
C LEU A 88 17.47 -1.79 17.92
N THR A 89 16.26 -1.30 18.09
CA THR A 89 16.00 0.10 18.42
C THR A 89 15.85 0.27 19.94
N PRO A 90 16.79 0.95 20.63
CA PRO A 90 16.63 1.26 22.05
C PRO A 90 15.52 2.31 22.23
N ARG A 91 14.51 1.99 23.02
CA ARG A 91 13.37 2.90 23.29
C ARG A 91 13.71 4.10 24.20
N THR A 92 14.94 4.19 24.67
CA THR A 92 15.39 5.22 25.61
C THR A 92 15.92 6.48 24.91
N GLU A 93 16.31 6.36 23.64
CA GLU A 93 16.88 7.49 22.91
C GLU A 93 15.80 8.47 22.47
N LYS A 94 15.96 9.73 22.86
CA LYS A 94 15.04 10.83 22.53
C LYS A 94 15.59 11.68 21.39
N ILE A 95 14.70 12.20 20.59
CA ILE A 95 14.96 13.16 19.53
C ILE A 95 14.08 14.40 19.73
N GLU A 96 14.56 15.54 19.30
CA GLU A 96 13.81 16.79 19.26
C GLU A 96 13.31 17.04 17.83
N VAL A 97 12.01 17.25 17.69
CA VAL A 97 11.37 17.50 16.39
C VAL A 97 10.70 18.88 16.46
N LYS A 98 11.16 19.80 15.62
CA LYS A 98 10.66 21.18 15.58
C LYS A 98 9.65 21.34 14.44
N HIS A 99 8.44 21.79 14.76
CA HIS A 99 7.42 22.09 13.76
C HIS A 99 7.69 23.46 13.11
N VAL A 100 7.78 23.47 11.76
CA VAL A 100 8.06 24.68 10.96
C VAL A 100 6.93 25.06 10.01
N GLY A 101 5.69 24.60 10.29
CA GLY A 101 4.50 24.90 9.50
C GLY A 101 4.00 26.34 9.67
N LYS A 102 3.06 26.77 8.84
CA LYS A 102 2.43 28.11 8.90
C LYS A 102 1.60 28.31 10.18
N THR A 103 1.01 27.24 10.69
CA THR A 103 0.23 27.21 11.94
C THR A 103 1.08 26.54 13.02
N ASP A 104 1.07 27.08 14.24
CA ASP A 104 1.85 26.58 15.39
C ASP A 104 3.37 26.46 15.13
N PRO A 105 4.03 27.49 14.54
CA PRO A 105 5.44 27.44 14.25
C PRO A 105 6.27 27.42 15.54
N GLY A 106 7.35 26.64 15.52
CA GLY A 106 8.31 26.59 16.64
C GLY A 106 7.95 25.62 17.76
N THR A 107 6.82 24.88 17.66
CA THR A 107 6.51 23.81 18.61
C THR A 107 7.59 22.72 18.55
N ILE A 108 8.16 22.37 19.70
CA ILE A 108 9.18 21.32 19.81
C ILE A 108 8.58 20.10 20.48
N PHE A 109 8.73 18.94 19.84
CA PHE A 109 8.34 17.65 20.38
C PHE A 109 9.56 16.87 20.84
N VAL A 110 9.50 16.27 22.02
CA VAL A 110 10.50 15.31 22.50
C VAL A 110 9.94 13.90 22.30
N LEU A 111 10.49 13.17 21.35
CA LEU A 111 9.95 11.92 20.85
C LEU A 111 10.96 10.77 20.94
N ASN A 112 10.48 9.54 20.77
CA ASN A 112 11.34 8.35 20.75
C ASN A 112 11.92 8.15 19.34
N LYS A 113 13.24 8.09 19.23
CA LYS A 113 13.96 7.78 17.98
C LYS A 113 13.53 6.44 17.43
N ASN A 114 13.40 6.32 16.10
CA ASN A 114 13.02 5.12 15.35
C ASN A 114 11.67 4.47 15.77
N VAL A 115 10.87 5.15 16.60
CA VAL A 115 9.55 4.67 17.04
C VAL A 115 8.47 5.68 16.69
N SER A 116 8.68 6.95 17.09
CA SER A 116 7.71 8.00 16.82
C SER A 116 7.73 8.44 15.36
N THR A 117 6.57 8.81 14.84
CA THR A 117 6.33 9.11 13.44
C THR A 117 5.83 10.55 13.26
N PRO A 118 5.84 11.11 12.05
CA PRO A 118 5.15 12.36 11.75
C PRO A 118 3.69 12.39 12.23
N TYR A 119 2.98 11.25 12.11
CA TYR A 119 1.61 11.14 12.60
C TYR A 119 1.53 11.32 14.12
N SER A 120 2.52 10.84 14.87
CA SER A 120 2.61 11.10 16.32
C SER A 120 2.71 12.59 16.62
N CYS A 121 3.52 13.35 15.85
CA CYS A 121 3.59 14.81 15.98
C CYS A 121 2.24 15.48 15.67
N ALA A 122 1.57 15.05 14.60
CA ALA A 122 0.26 15.57 14.21
C ALA A 122 -0.79 15.37 15.33
N MET A 123 -0.77 14.22 16.01
CA MET A 123 -1.67 13.93 17.14
C MET A 123 -1.45 14.88 18.32
N HIS A 124 -0.21 15.30 18.58
CA HIS A 124 0.09 16.26 19.64
C HIS A 124 -0.33 17.69 19.28
N LEU A 125 -0.45 18.04 18.00
CA LEU A 125 -0.92 19.35 17.58
C LEU A 125 -2.45 19.43 17.63
N SER A 126 -3.12 18.65 16.78
CA SER A 126 -4.59 18.60 16.77
C SER A 126 -5.13 17.51 15.82
N GLU A 127 -6.42 17.16 16.00
CA GLU A 127 -7.13 16.25 15.10
C GLU A 127 -7.17 16.79 13.64
N TRP A 128 -7.16 18.10 13.47
CA TRP A 128 -7.10 18.72 12.15
C TRP A 128 -5.83 18.32 11.40
N TYR A 129 -4.67 18.34 12.06
CA TYR A 129 -3.41 17.90 11.48
C TYR A 129 -3.45 16.41 11.10
N CYS A 130 -4.01 15.56 11.96
CA CYS A 130 -4.17 14.13 11.67
C CYS A 130 -5.01 13.86 10.42
N ARG A 131 -6.07 14.66 10.21
CA ARG A 131 -7.00 14.48 9.08
C ARG A 131 -6.54 15.12 7.79
N LYS A 132 -5.75 16.20 7.85
CA LYS A 132 -5.38 17.00 6.67
C LYS A 132 -4.00 16.71 6.14
N SER A 133 -3.09 16.21 6.99
CA SER A 133 -1.72 15.91 6.60
C SER A 133 -1.66 14.62 5.79
N ILE A 134 -1.14 14.72 4.61
CA ILE A 134 -0.98 13.60 3.68
C ILE A 134 0.46 13.08 3.70
N LEU A 135 1.41 14.01 3.74
CA LEU A 135 2.83 13.75 3.91
C LEU A 135 3.40 14.71 4.96
N ALA A 136 4.64 14.44 5.35
CA ALA A 136 5.48 15.39 6.03
C ALA A 136 6.71 15.72 5.19
N LEU A 137 7.27 16.92 5.33
CA LEU A 137 8.65 17.21 4.97
C LEU A 137 9.48 17.10 6.25
N VAL A 138 10.47 16.22 6.23
CA VAL A 138 11.44 16.05 7.31
C VAL A 138 12.77 16.54 6.79
N ASP A 139 13.28 17.64 7.38
CA ASP A 139 14.46 18.35 6.87
C ASP A 139 14.34 18.67 5.36
N GLY A 140 13.15 19.04 4.89
CA GLY A 140 12.86 19.34 3.49
C GLY A 140 12.66 18.13 2.56
N GLN A 141 12.77 16.89 3.07
CA GLN A 141 12.57 15.69 2.28
C GLN A 141 11.18 15.10 2.50
N PRO A 142 10.48 14.64 1.44
CA PRO A 142 9.18 13.99 1.55
C PRO A 142 9.24 12.72 2.38
N TRP A 143 8.31 12.57 3.32
CA TRP A 143 8.31 11.51 4.33
C TRP A 143 6.91 10.97 4.58
N ASP A 144 6.78 9.65 4.69
CA ASP A 144 5.51 9.01 5.02
C ASP A 144 5.05 9.37 6.42
N MET A 145 3.75 9.56 6.61
CA MET A 145 3.19 9.90 7.92
C MET A 145 3.41 8.81 8.98
N TYR A 146 3.55 7.55 8.58
CA TYR A 146 3.76 6.42 9.49
C TYR A 146 5.20 5.88 9.48
N LYS A 147 6.12 6.49 8.73
CA LYS A 147 7.54 6.12 8.77
C LYS A 147 8.20 6.72 10.01
N PRO A 148 8.94 5.93 10.84
CA PRO A 148 9.60 6.43 12.02
C PRO A 148 10.63 7.53 11.74
N LEU A 149 10.77 8.47 12.67
CA LEU A 149 11.78 9.52 12.65
C LEU A 149 13.09 8.99 13.25
N THR A 150 14.21 9.19 12.55
CA THR A 150 15.49 8.57 12.87
C THR A 150 16.48 9.49 13.58
N LYS A 151 16.24 10.80 13.58
CA LYS A 151 17.12 11.83 14.19
C LYS A 151 16.30 13.07 14.55
N SER A 152 16.89 13.96 15.31
CA SER A 152 16.34 15.31 15.53
C SER A 152 16.24 16.04 14.18
N CYS A 153 15.11 16.70 13.93
CA CYS A 153 14.78 17.24 12.61
C CYS A 153 13.74 18.36 12.68
N GLU A 154 13.58 19.07 11.57
CA GLU A 154 12.47 19.97 11.35
C GLU A 154 11.35 19.24 10.58
N ILE A 155 10.09 19.49 10.95
CA ILE A 155 8.92 18.89 10.31
C ILE A 155 7.93 19.93 9.82
N LYS A 156 7.45 19.77 8.58
CA LYS A 156 6.33 20.52 8.00
C LYS A 156 5.30 19.52 7.45
N PHE A 157 4.02 19.70 7.75
CA PHE A 157 2.95 18.86 7.21
C PHE A 157 2.45 19.39 5.87
N LEU A 158 2.21 18.46 4.94
CA LEU A 158 1.75 18.75 3.59
C LEU A 158 0.31 18.24 3.38
N PRO A 159 -0.68 19.14 3.25
CA PRO A 159 -2.04 18.81 2.82
C PRO A 159 -2.17 18.87 1.30
N PHE A 160 -3.28 18.36 0.71
CA PHE A 160 -3.59 18.54 -0.70
C PHE A 160 -3.77 20.02 -1.12
N LYS A 161 -4.16 20.88 -0.20
CA LYS A 161 -4.35 22.32 -0.42
C LYS A 161 -3.14 23.08 0.12
N ASP A 162 -1.95 22.78 -0.34
CA ASP A 162 -0.74 23.57 -0.12
C ASP A 162 -0.44 24.43 -1.36
N ASP A 163 0.45 25.39 -1.21
CA ASP A 163 0.93 26.24 -2.32
C ASP A 163 1.65 25.41 -3.40
N ASP A 164 2.38 24.36 -2.97
CA ASP A 164 3.00 23.37 -3.86
C ASP A 164 2.54 21.94 -3.46
N PRO A 165 1.47 21.42 -4.09
CA PRO A 165 0.97 20.08 -3.83
C PRO A 165 1.70 18.98 -4.62
N GLY A 166 2.81 19.27 -5.30
CA GLY A 166 3.47 18.34 -6.22
C GLY A 166 3.80 17.00 -5.61
N GLU A 167 4.48 16.98 -4.47
CA GLU A 167 4.87 15.73 -3.78
C GLU A 167 3.65 14.97 -3.22
N VAL A 168 2.64 15.68 -2.70
CA VAL A 168 1.40 15.06 -2.22
C VAL A 168 0.64 14.39 -3.36
N ASN A 169 0.57 15.01 -4.52
CA ASN A 169 -0.09 14.46 -5.70
C ASN A 169 0.64 13.22 -6.24
N LYS A 170 1.99 13.22 -6.25
CA LYS A 170 2.79 12.04 -6.61
C LYS A 170 2.53 10.88 -5.64
N ALA A 171 2.60 11.13 -4.34
CA ALA A 171 2.33 10.12 -3.32
C ALA A 171 0.91 9.55 -3.44
N TYR A 172 -0.07 10.41 -3.71
CA TYR A 172 -1.45 9.99 -3.94
C TYR A 172 -1.57 9.02 -5.13
N TRP A 173 -0.94 9.35 -6.26
CA TRP A 173 -1.00 8.51 -7.46
C TRP A 173 -0.23 7.20 -7.32
N ARG A 174 0.93 7.19 -6.64
CA ARG A 174 1.63 5.96 -6.26
C ARG A 174 0.73 5.05 -5.41
N SER A 175 0.04 5.62 -4.43
CA SER A 175 -0.88 4.86 -3.57
C SER A 175 -2.08 4.31 -4.33
N CYS A 176 -2.65 5.09 -5.25
CA CYS A 176 -3.72 4.62 -6.14
C CYS A 176 -3.24 3.48 -7.05
N ALA A 177 -2.04 3.59 -7.61
CA ALA A 177 -1.44 2.55 -8.42
C ALA A 177 -1.20 1.26 -7.61
N MET A 178 -0.73 1.38 -6.37
CA MET A 178 -0.53 0.24 -5.48
C MET A 178 -1.84 -0.48 -5.15
N ILE A 179 -2.94 0.26 -4.90
CA ILE A 179 -4.28 -0.32 -4.74
C ILE A 179 -4.70 -1.08 -6.00
N MET A 180 -4.41 -0.53 -7.19
CA MET A 180 -4.70 -1.19 -8.47
C MET A 180 -3.90 -2.48 -8.64
N GLY A 181 -2.60 -2.49 -8.29
CA GLY A 181 -1.76 -3.68 -8.30
C GLY A 181 -2.37 -4.81 -7.47
N CYS A 182 -2.79 -4.52 -6.23
CA CYS A 182 -3.46 -5.48 -5.35
C CYS A 182 -4.75 -6.04 -5.97
N VAL A 183 -5.56 -5.18 -6.59
CA VAL A 183 -6.81 -5.62 -7.25
C VAL A 183 -6.51 -6.54 -8.43
N ILE A 184 -5.54 -6.19 -9.27
CA ILE A 184 -5.20 -6.98 -10.46
C ILE A 184 -4.65 -8.34 -10.06
N GLU A 185 -3.76 -8.40 -9.08
CA GLU A 185 -3.18 -9.66 -8.59
C GLU A 185 -4.26 -10.66 -8.16
N ARG A 186 -5.37 -10.17 -7.60
CA ARG A 186 -6.46 -10.99 -7.05
C ARG A 186 -7.68 -11.14 -7.94
N ALA A 187 -7.69 -10.49 -9.10
CA ALA A 187 -8.86 -10.43 -9.97
C ALA A 187 -9.02 -11.66 -10.88
N PHE A 188 -7.96 -12.40 -11.11
CA PHE A 188 -7.94 -13.56 -11.97
C PHE A 188 -8.05 -14.84 -11.15
N LYS A 189 -8.54 -15.92 -11.78
CA LYS A 189 -8.60 -17.23 -11.14
C LYS A 189 -7.19 -17.73 -10.84
N GLU A 190 -7.04 -18.51 -9.78
CA GLU A 190 -5.76 -19.05 -9.30
C GLU A 190 -4.99 -19.87 -10.35
N GLU A 191 -5.68 -20.39 -11.35
CA GLU A 191 -5.08 -21.12 -12.47
C GLU A 191 -4.28 -20.24 -13.45
N TYR A 192 -4.46 -18.89 -13.39
CA TYR A 192 -3.74 -17.94 -14.23
C TYR A 192 -2.64 -17.24 -13.44
N VAL A 193 -1.45 -17.24 -14.01
CA VAL A 193 -0.32 -16.56 -13.42
C VAL A 193 -0.38 -15.07 -13.74
N VAL A 194 -0.32 -14.23 -12.70
CA VAL A 194 -0.28 -12.78 -12.80
C VAL A 194 1.03 -12.28 -12.23
N HIS A 195 1.83 -11.64 -13.08
CA HIS A 195 3.07 -11.02 -12.64
C HIS A 195 2.93 -9.50 -12.61
N LEU A 196 2.94 -8.93 -11.43
CA LEU A 196 3.05 -7.50 -11.24
C LEU A 196 4.46 -7.04 -11.63
N VAL A 197 4.58 -6.08 -12.55
CA VAL A 197 5.87 -5.57 -13.01
C VAL A 197 6.28 -4.35 -12.19
N ARG A 198 5.62 -3.23 -12.42
CA ARG A 198 5.89 -1.96 -11.73
C ARG A 198 4.71 -0.99 -11.85
N ALA A 199 4.66 -0.02 -10.95
CA ALA A 199 3.86 1.19 -11.12
C ALA A 199 4.78 2.28 -11.72
N PRO A 200 4.67 2.62 -13.01
CA PRO A 200 5.51 3.66 -13.59
C PRO A 200 5.18 5.02 -12.97
N GLU A 201 6.20 5.83 -12.67
CA GLU A 201 5.99 7.20 -12.25
C GLU A 201 5.58 8.05 -13.45
N VAL A 202 4.30 8.36 -13.53
CA VAL A 202 3.76 9.25 -14.54
C VAL A 202 3.37 10.58 -13.91
N PRO A 203 3.64 11.73 -14.56
CA PRO A 203 3.23 13.02 -14.03
C PRO A 203 1.70 13.10 -13.95
N VAL A 204 1.19 13.73 -12.89
CA VAL A 204 -0.27 13.84 -12.67
C VAL A 204 -0.99 14.49 -13.85
N ILE A 205 -0.31 15.37 -14.56
CA ILE A 205 -0.83 16.01 -15.78
C ILE A 205 -1.11 15.01 -16.94
N ALA A 206 -0.53 13.80 -16.91
CA ALA A 206 -0.83 12.74 -17.89
C ALA A 206 -2.28 12.27 -17.81
N GLY A 207 -2.92 12.42 -16.64
CA GLY A 207 -4.36 12.24 -16.47
C GLY A 207 -4.77 10.85 -16.03
N ALA A 208 -3.85 9.90 -15.84
CA ALA A 208 -4.10 8.59 -15.27
C ALA A 208 -2.88 8.06 -14.52
N PHE A 209 -3.10 7.38 -13.39
CA PHE A 209 -2.06 6.54 -12.77
C PHE A 209 -2.05 5.17 -13.44
N CYS A 210 -0.91 4.50 -13.41
CA CYS A 210 -0.68 3.28 -14.18
C CYS A 210 -0.09 2.16 -13.32
N TYR A 211 -0.37 0.91 -13.73
CA TYR A 211 0.31 -0.27 -13.25
C TYR A 211 0.57 -1.24 -14.40
N ASP A 212 1.82 -1.66 -14.56
CA ASP A 212 2.25 -2.55 -15.63
C ASP A 212 2.25 -4.01 -15.13
N VAL A 213 1.65 -4.91 -15.90
CA VAL A 213 1.40 -6.30 -15.53
C VAL A 213 1.67 -7.22 -16.72
N VAL A 214 2.24 -8.39 -16.46
CA VAL A 214 2.29 -9.51 -17.41
C VAL A 214 1.32 -10.57 -16.94
N LEU A 215 0.36 -10.90 -17.80
CA LEU A 215 -0.62 -11.95 -17.56
C LEU A 215 -0.14 -13.28 -18.13
N ASP A 216 -0.77 -14.36 -17.71
CA ASP A 216 -0.58 -15.69 -18.28
C ASP A 216 -0.77 -15.67 -19.80
N LYS A 217 0.06 -16.41 -20.55
CA LYS A 217 0.00 -16.48 -22.02
C LYS A 217 -1.35 -16.88 -22.57
N ARG A 218 -2.11 -17.68 -21.81
CA ARG A 218 -3.50 -18.07 -22.18
C ARG A 218 -4.45 -16.88 -22.24
N LEU A 219 -4.05 -15.73 -21.66
CA LEU A 219 -4.80 -14.48 -21.67
C LEU A 219 -4.27 -13.46 -22.68
N ASP A 220 -3.35 -13.82 -23.57
CA ASP A 220 -2.77 -12.87 -24.53
C ASP A 220 -3.82 -12.23 -25.44
N GLU A 221 -4.87 -12.96 -25.82
CA GLU A 221 -5.98 -12.44 -26.61
C GLU A 221 -7.08 -11.77 -25.78
N TRP A 222 -7.02 -11.91 -24.43
CA TRP A 222 -8.03 -11.32 -23.58
C TRP A 222 -7.92 -9.81 -23.55
N MET A 223 -9.04 -9.12 -23.78
CA MET A 223 -9.19 -7.69 -23.58
C MET A 223 -10.31 -7.41 -22.59
N PRO A 224 -10.15 -6.47 -21.66
CA PRO A 224 -11.15 -6.20 -20.67
C PRO A 224 -12.42 -5.60 -21.27
N THR A 225 -13.55 -6.14 -20.89
CA THR A 225 -14.86 -5.56 -21.17
C THR A 225 -15.15 -4.42 -20.19
N LYS A 226 -16.18 -3.63 -20.49
CA LYS A 226 -16.64 -2.59 -19.53
C LYS A 226 -17.04 -3.18 -18.18
N GLU A 227 -17.52 -4.42 -18.16
CA GLU A 227 -17.91 -5.13 -16.93
C GLU A 227 -16.68 -5.54 -16.12
N ASN A 228 -15.61 -6.00 -16.77
CA ASN A 228 -14.34 -6.28 -16.08
C ASN A 228 -13.79 -5.00 -15.42
N LEU A 229 -13.74 -3.86 -16.13
CA LEU A 229 -13.29 -2.60 -15.56
C LEU A 229 -14.15 -2.14 -14.37
N ARG A 230 -15.46 -2.37 -14.43
CA ARG A 230 -16.38 -2.11 -13.30
C ARG A 230 -16.10 -3.03 -12.12
N SER A 231 -15.80 -4.31 -12.36
CA SER A 231 -15.45 -5.25 -11.30
C SER A 231 -14.16 -4.80 -10.60
N PHE A 232 -13.09 -4.51 -11.34
CA PHE A 232 -11.84 -3.99 -10.76
C PHE A 232 -12.09 -2.71 -9.95
N THR A 233 -12.92 -1.80 -10.46
CA THR A 233 -13.30 -0.58 -9.75
C THR A 233 -14.04 -0.88 -8.44
N LYS A 234 -14.97 -1.87 -8.45
CA LYS A 234 -15.71 -2.29 -7.26
C LYS A 234 -14.77 -2.87 -6.20
N ASP A 235 -13.82 -3.71 -6.61
CA ASP A 235 -12.87 -4.36 -5.71
C ASP A 235 -11.90 -3.33 -5.12
N ALA A 236 -11.41 -2.37 -5.92
CA ALA A 236 -10.62 -1.25 -5.43
C ALA A 236 -11.38 -0.42 -4.38
N ARG A 237 -12.64 -0.10 -4.64
CA ARG A 237 -13.49 0.62 -3.68
C ARG A 237 -13.69 -0.18 -2.38
N ALA A 238 -13.85 -1.50 -2.47
CA ALA A 238 -13.94 -2.35 -1.29
C ALA A 238 -12.67 -2.30 -0.42
N LEU A 239 -11.48 -2.25 -1.03
CA LEU A 239 -10.21 -2.04 -0.32
C LEU A 239 -10.12 -0.64 0.31
N ILE A 240 -10.54 0.39 -0.42
CA ILE A 240 -10.57 1.78 0.06
C ILE A 240 -11.48 1.91 1.29
N TYR A 241 -12.64 1.28 1.29
CA TYR A 241 -13.58 1.30 2.44
C TYR A 241 -13.06 0.59 3.68
N LYS A 242 -12.09 -0.32 3.56
CA LYS A 242 -11.45 -0.95 4.72
C LYS A 242 -10.58 0.00 5.53
N ASP A 243 -10.26 1.17 4.99
CA ASP A 243 -9.43 2.21 5.64
C ASP A 243 -8.10 1.66 6.19
N LEU A 244 -7.34 0.97 5.36
CA LEU A 244 -6.09 0.33 5.73
C LEU A 244 -4.93 1.34 5.73
N PRO A 245 -4.04 1.31 6.74
CA PRO A 245 -2.84 2.12 6.75
C PRO A 245 -1.83 1.60 5.73
N PHE A 246 -1.05 2.52 5.12
CA PHE A 246 0.14 2.18 4.37
C PHE A 246 1.34 2.14 5.32
N GLU A 247 1.93 0.97 5.48
CA GLU A 247 3.14 0.77 6.28
C GLU A 247 4.37 0.84 5.38
N THR A 248 5.41 1.51 5.83
CA THR A 248 6.69 1.63 5.11
C THR A 248 7.77 0.87 5.86
N LEU A 249 8.56 0.07 5.13
CA LEU A 249 9.71 -0.64 5.66
C LEU A 249 10.89 -0.50 4.68
N GLU A 250 12.00 0.07 5.13
CA GLU A 250 13.25 0.10 4.37
C GLU A 250 14.07 -1.14 4.69
N VAL A 251 14.43 -1.91 3.67
CA VAL A 251 15.13 -3.19 3.81
C VAL A 251 16.33 -3.26 2.89
N GLU A 252 17.30 -4.09 3.23
CA GLU A 252 18.37 -4.46 2.30
C GLU A 252 17.78 -5.16 1.08
N ALA A 253 18.36 -4.92 -0.09
CA ALA A 253 17.92 -5.53 -1.35
C ALA A 253 17.78 -7.06 -1.25
N LYS A 254 18.65 -7.72 -0.49
CA LYS A 254 18.59 -9.18 -0.26
C LYS A 254 17.25 -9.62 0.33
N VAL A 255 16.73 -8.90 1.32
CA VAL A 255 15.44 -9.21 1.94
C VAL A 255 14.29 -8.97 0.96
N ALA A 256 14.35 -7.87 0.19
CA ALA A 256 13.36 -7.60 -0.85
C ALA A 256 13.35 -8.69 -1.93
N LEU A 257 14.53 -9.15 -2.37
CA LEU A 257 14.65 -10.24 -3.34
C LEU A 257 14.07 -11.56 -2.80
N GLU A 258 14.25 -11.85 -1.51
CA GLU A 258 13.67 -13.04 -0.87
C GLU A 258 12.14 -12.97 -0.85
N ILE A 259 11.55 -11.80 -0.55
CA ILE A 259 10.10 -11.58 -0.56
C ILE A 259 9.51 -11.77 -1.95
N PHE A 260 10.19 -11.30 -3.01
CA PHE A 260 9.68 -11.30 -4.39
C PHE A 260 10.30 -12.37 -5.29
N GLN A 261 10.99 -13.37 -4.75
CA GLN A 261 11.72 -14.42 -5.50
C GLN A 261 10.87 -15.16 -6.54
N HIS A 262 9.55 -15.23 -6.33
CA HIS A 262 8.58 -15.87 -7.23
C HIS A 262 8.25 -15.04 -8.47
N ASN A 263 8.59 -13.74 -8.49
CA ASN A 263 8.25 -12.80 -9.56
C ASN A 263 9.53 -12.20 -10.16
N LYS A 264 9.98 -12.78 -11.28
CA LYS A 264 11.20 -12.35 -11.97
C LYS A 264 11.22 -10.86 -12.32
N TYR A 265 10.08 -10.28 -12.69
CA TYR A 265 9.99 -8.85 -13.05
C TYR A 265 10.22 -7.94 -11.84
N LYS A 266 9.76 -8.37 -10.65
CA LYS A 266 10.04 -7.65 -9.40
C LYS A 266 11.50 -7.83 -8.99
N VAL A 267 12.07 -9.02 -9.19
CA VAL A 267 13.50 -9.27 -8.94
C VAL A 267 14.34 -8.34 -9.80
N ASP A 268 14.11 -8.30 -11.12
CA ASP A 268 14.83 -7.42 -12.05
C ASP A 268 14.70 -5.93 -11.64
N PHE A 269 13.49 -5.50 -11.27
CA PHE A 269 13.23 -4.14 -10.83
C PHE A 269 13.94 -3.79 -9.50
N ILE A 270 13.97 -4.72 -8.53
CA ILE A 270 14.66 -4.53 -7.25
C ILE A 270 16.16 -4.45 -7.46
N GLU A 271 16.74 -5.29 -8.33
CA GLU A 271 18.16 -5.27 -8.65
C GLU A 271 18.56 -3.96 -9.34
N GLU A 272 17.74 -3.48 -10.29
CA GLU A 272 17.93 -2.18 -10.92
C GLU A 272 17.96 -1.04 -9.89
N LYS A 273 16.97 -1.00 -8.98
CA LYS A 273 16.90 0.01 -7.92
C LYS A 273 18.04 -0.09 -6.92
N ALA A 274 18.40 -1.31 -6.54
CA ALA A 274 19.53 -1.54 -5.64
C ALA A 274 20.87 -1.11 -6.25
N SER A 275 21.04 -1.22 -7.58
CA SER A 275 22.24 -0.75 -8.27
C SER A 275 22.37 0.78 -8.27
N GLN A 276 21.25 1.49 -8.25
CA GLN A 276 21.19 2.96 -8.22
C GLN A 276 21.44 3.54 -6.83
N ASN A 277 21.29 2.74 -5.76
CA ASN A 277 21.47 3.16 -4.37
C ASN A 277 22.76 2.56 -3.79
N PRO A 278 23.74 3.39 -3.35
CA PRO A 278 25.00 2.90 -2.76
C PRO A 278 24.78 2.01 -1.53
N GLU A 279 23.77 2.28 -0.75
CA GLU A 279 23.40 1.51 0.46
C GLU A 279 22.63 0.24 0.14
N ARG A 280 22.20 0.05 -1.12
CA ARG A 280 21.37 -1.07 -1.58
C ARG A 280 20.08 -1.26 -0.75
N ILE A 281 19.51 -0.14 -0.27
CA ILE A 281 18.26 -0.13 0.49
C ILE A 281 17.09 0.03 -0.47
N VAL A 282 16.07 -0.79 -0.29
CA VAL A 282 14.81 -0.80 -1.05
C VAL A 282 13.65 -0.46 -0.11
N LYS A 283 12.71 0.36 -0.58
CA LYS A 283 11.50 0.72 0.17
C LYS A 283 10.37 -0.24 -0.18
N LEU A 284 9.90 -0.96 0.81
CA LEU A 284 8.70 -1.77 0.73
C LEU A 284 7.54 -1.04 1.40
N HIS A 285 6.37 -1.15 0.78
CA HIS A 285 5.12 -0.67 1.35
C HIS A 285 4.14 -1.82 1.48
N ARG A 286 3.35 -1.79 2.56
CA ARG A 286 2.30 -2.77 2.81
C ARG A 286 1.01 -2.06 3.19
N PHE A 287 -0.12 -2.55 2.68
CA PHE A 287 -1.45 -2.28 3.22
C PHE A 287 -2.27 -3.57 3.28
N GLY A 288 -2.85 -3.84 4.44
CA GLY A 288 -3.41 -5.16 4.71
C GLY A 288 -2.35 -6.24 4.61
N ASP A 289 -2.55 -7.16 3.68
CA ASP A 289 -1.65 -8.28 3.37
C ASP A 289 -0.89 -8.12 2.04
N PHE A 290 -1.14 -7.03 1.29
CA PHE A 290 -0.48 -6.76 0.02
C PHE A 290 0.80 -5.96 0.24
N ILE A 291 1.91 -6.46 -0.32
CA ILE A 291 3.25 -5.86 -0.23
C ILE A 291 3.73 -5.51 -1.64
N ASP A 292 4.31 -4.32 -1.81
CA ASP A 292 4.92 -3.91 -3.06
C ASP A 292 6.11 -2.98 -2.85
N VAL A 293 6.91 -2.80 -3.91
CA VAL A 293 8.03 -1.86 -3.96
C VAL A 293 7.52 -0.51 -4.46
N SER A 294 7.88 0.58 -3.80
CA SER A 294 7.54 1.94 -4.23
C SER A 294 8.76 2.86 -4.22
N GLU A 295 8.83 3.76 -5.17
CA GLU A 295 9.95 4.71 -5.31
C GLU A 295 9.91 5.86 -4.32
N GLY A 296 8.78 6.14 -3.73
CA GLY A 296 8.62 7.28 -2.82
C GLY A 296 7.52 7.09 -1.80
N PRO A 297 7.27 8.12 -0.99
CA PRO A 297 6.27 8.06 0.05
C PRO A 297 4.86 7.86 -0.51
N LEU A 298 4.01 7.25 0.31
CA LEU A 298 2.60 7.00 0.04
C LEU A 298 1.71 7.82 0.97
N ILE A 299 0.43 7.91 0.65
CA ILE A 299 -0.56 8.51 1.54
C ILE A 299 -0.75 7.66 2.81
N PRO A 300 -1.26 8.22 3.93
CA PRO A 300 -1.37 7.47 5.17
C PRO A 300 -2.30 6.27 5.12
N ARG A 301 -3.46 6.40 4.48
CA ARG A 301 -4.54 5.40 4.53
C ARG A 301 -5.29 5.30 3.20
N THR A 302 -5.81 4.11 2.90
CA THR A 302 -6.55 3.86 1.66
C THR A 302 -7.83 4.69 1.55
N SER A 303 -8.50 5.02 2.66
CA SER A 303 -9.74 5.81 2.68
C SER A 303 -9.61 7.26 2.17
N ILE A 304 -8.39 7.76 2.03
CA ILE A 304 -8.11 9.06 1.41
C ILE A 304 -8.51 9.06 -0.08
N CYS A 305 -8.41 7.90 -0.76
CA CYS A 305 -8.91 7.70 -2.11
C CYS A 305 -10.45 7.67 -2.06
N PHE A 306 -11.12 8.63 -2.72
CA PHE A 306 -12.58 8.73 -2.64
C PHE A 306 -13.29 8.38 -3.95
N GLN A 307 -13.06 9.18 -5.00
CA GLN A 307 -13.52 8.83 -6.34
C GLN A 307 -12.41 7.99 -6.98
N TYR A 308 -12.67 6.74 -7.29
CA TYR A 308 -11.68 5.82 -7.83
C TYR A 308 -12.32 4.98 -8.94
N GLU A 309 -11.66 4.90 -10.10
CA GLU A 309 -12.11 4.10 -11.23
C GLU A 309 -10.94 3.58 -12.06
N VAL A 310 -10.98 2.29 -12.40
CA VAL A 310 -10.10 1.69 -13.39
C VAL A 310 -10.67 2.02 -14.76
N SER A 311 -9.94 2.81 -15.55
CA SER A 311 -10.48 3.46 -16.75
C SER A 311 -10.17 2.73 -18.05
N ALA A 312 -9.01 2.10 -18.16
CA ALA A 312 -8.56 1.42 -19.38
C ALA A 312 -7.47 0.39 -19.10
N VAL A 313 -7.26 -0.50 -20.06
CA VAL A 313 -6.10 -1.39 -20.16
C VAL A 313 -5.55 -1.31 -21.58
N HIS A 314 -4.24 -1.13 -21.70
CA HIS A 314 -3.55 -1.02 -22.99
C HIS A 314 -2.46 -2.07 -23.10
N ASN A 315 -2.26 -2.60 -24.28
CA ASN A 315 -1.13 -3.45 -24.58
C ASN A 315 0.08 -2.55 -24.89
N LEU A 316 1.17 -2.74 -24.14
CA LEU A 316 2.46 -2.15 -24.45
C LEU A 316 3.19 -3.06 -25.45
N GLN A 317 4.07 -2.47 -26.28
CA GLN A 317 4.90 -3.27 -27.18
C GLN A 317 5.77 -4.22 -26.37
N ALA A 318 5.72 -5.52 -26.76
CA ALA A 318 6.45 -6.56 -26.06
C ALA A 318 7.96 -6.32 -26.15
N THR A 319 8.59 -6.15 -25.01
CA THR A 319 10.03 -6.30 -24.88
C THR A 319 10.29 -7.76 -24.46
N GLN A 320 11.07 -8.51 -25.25
CA GLN A 320 11.47 -9.90 -24.93
C GLN A 320 10.32 -10.90 -24.74
N SER A 321 9.50 -11.13 -25.75
CA SER A 321 8.51 -12.24 -25.85
C SER A 321 7.35 -12.30 -24.82
N SER A 322 7.14 -11.31 -23.98
CA SER A 322 6.00 -11.24 -23.06
C SER A 322 5.19 -9.97 -23.30
N LEU A 323 3.85 -10.12 -23.40
CA LEU A 323 2.95 -8.99 -23.56
C LEU A 323 2.76 -8.28 -22.21
N VAL A 324 3.27 -7.05 -22.12
CA VAL A 324 3.04 -6.19 -20.95
C VAL A 324 1.74 -5.41 -21.15
N ARG A 325 0.89 -5.42 -20.15
CA ARG A 325 -0.37 -4.68 -20.15
C ARG A 325 -0.32 -3.56 -19.13
N ARG A 326 -0.64 -2.36 -19.57
CA ARG A 326 -0.76 -1.18 -18.72
C ARG A 326 -2.21 -0.98 -18.32
N PHE A 327 -2.48 -1.20 -17.04
CA PHE A 327 -3.75 -0.83 -16.43
C PHE A 327 -3.69 0.65 -16.04
N GLN A 328 -4.75 1.39 -16.35
CA GLN A 328 -4.85 2.80 -16.05
C GLN A 328 -6.08 3.09 -15.20
N GLY A 329 -5.95 4.08 -14.32
CA GLY A 329 -7.04 4.51 -13.46
C GLY A 329 -6.99 6.00 -13.18
N LEU A 330 -8.11 6.48 -12.68
CA LEU A 330 -8.29 7.85 -12.19
C LEU A 330 -8.82 7.83 -10.77
N SER A 331 -8.30 8.71 -9.94
CA SER A 331 -8.83 8.89 -8.59
C SER A 331 -8.75 10.35 -8.17
N LEU A 332 -9.71 10.78 -7.35
CA LEU A 332 -9.66 12.05 -6.63
C LEU A 332 -9.80 11.80 -5.13
N PRO A 333 -9.00 12.50 -4.30
CA PRO A 333 -9.04 12.32 -2.86
C PRO A 333 -10.30 12.90 -2.25
N VAL A 334 -10.66 12.43 -1.05
CA VAL A 334 -11.80 12.92 -0.28
C VAL A 334 -11.79 14.45 -0.06
N HIS A 335 -10.61 15.05 -0.09
CA HIS A 335 -10.38 16.48 0.10
C HIS A 335 -10.64 17.35 -1.17
N LEU A 336 -10.67 16.72 -2.35
CA LEU A 336 -10.80 17.37 -3.66
C LEU A 336 -11.90 16.71 -4.48
N ARG A 337 -13.14 16.81 -4.00
CA ARG A 337 -14.31 16.23 -4.70
C ARG A 337 -14.64 17.03 -5.94
N ALA A 338 -14.84 16.34 -7.06
CA ALA A 338 -15.30 16.95 -8.31
C ALA A 338 -16.77 16.66 -8.56
N HIS A 339 -17.43 17.64 -9.21
CA HIS A 339 -18.78 17.42 -9.74
C HIS A 339 -18.75 16.35 -10.83
N PHE A 340 -19.84 15.59 -11.00
CA PHE A 340 -19.89 14.46 -11.93
C PHE A 340 -19.51 14.82 -13.38
N THR A 341 -19.84 16.02 -13.84
CA THR A 341 -19.50 16.50 -15.19
C THR A 341 -17.98 16.63 -15.37
N ILE A 342 -17.28 17.16 -14.35
CA ILE A 342 -15.82 17.29 -14.37
C ILE A 342 -15.19 15.90 -14.26
N TRP A 343 -15.72 15.07 -13.36
CA TRP A 343 -15.28 13.68 -13.19
C TRP A 343 -15.35 12.92 -14.52
N ASN A 344 -16.46 12.97 -15.23
CA ASN A 344 -16.64 12.27 -16.51
C ASN A 344 -15.62 12.74 -17.58
N LYS A 345 -15.32 14.04 -17.66
CA LYS A 345 -14.32 14.59 -18.58
C LYS A 345 -12.91 14.08 -18.22
N LEU A 346 -12.57 14.06 -16.94
CA LEU A 346 -11.29 13.53 -16.46
C LEU A 346 -11.18 12.02 -16.73
N LEU A 347 -12.26 11.28 -16.51
CA LEU A 347 -12.33 9.85 -16.76
C LEU A 347 -12.17 9.52 -18.26
N GLU A 348 -12.81 10.29 -19.13
CA GLU A 348 -12.63 10.14 -20.57
C GLU A 348 -11.18 10.39 -20.99
N ARG A 349 -10.54 11.41 -20.41
CA ARG A 349 -9.12 11.70 -20.62
C ARG A 349 -8.23 10.54 -20.15
N SER A 350 -8.52 9.96 -19.00
CA SER A 350 -7.73 8.89 -18.39
C SER A 350 -7.76 7.56 -19.17
N ARG A 351 -8.67 7.44 -20.15
CA ARG A 351 -8.75 6.28 -21.06
C ARG A 351 -7.70 6.32 -22.18
N LYS A 352 -7.11 7.49 -22.44
CA LYS A 352 -6.04 7.61 -23.45
C LYS A 352 -4.78 6.97 -22.88
N MET A 353 -4.06 6.22 -23.70
CA MET A 353 -2.82 5.57 -23.30
C MET A 353 -1.81 6.61 -22.80
N VAL A 354 -1.30 6.38 -21.59
CA VAL A 354 -0.23 7.19 -21.00
C VAL A 354 1.10 6.56 -21.33
N THR A 355 2.01 7.37 -21.89
CA THR A 355 3.39 6.99 -22.21
C THR A 355 4.36 7.73 -21.30
N GLU A 356 5.53 7.15 -21.03
CA GLU A 356 6.56 7.76 -20.18
C GLU A 356 7.15 9.04 -20.82
N ASP A 357 7.07 9.16 -22.15
CA ASP A 357 7.54 10.35 -22.88
C ASP A 357 6.65 11.60 -22.71
N GLN A 358 5.47 11.47 -22.10
CA GLN A 358 4.58 12.61 -21.80
C GLN A 358 5.08 13.48 -20.63
N THR A 359 6.32 13.33 -20.21
CA THR A 359 6.95 14.09 -19.13
C THR A 359 7.21 15.57 -19.46
N LYS A 360 7.14 15.97 -20.75
CA LYS A 360 7.29 17.38 -21.13
C LYS A 360 5.93 18.07 -21.13
N PRO A 361 5.67 19.03 -20.21
CA PRO A 361 4.45 19.83 -20.28
C PRO A 361 4.45 20.61 -21.60
N THR A 362 3.50 20.32 -22.45
CA THR A 362 3.18 21.22 -23.56
C THR A 362 2.57 22.46 -22.91
N GLU A 363 3.14 23.64 -23.10
CA GLU A 363 2.73 24.90 -22.47
C GLU A 363 1.21 25.19 -22.53
N LYS A 364 0.53 24.61 -23.52
CA LYS A 364 -0.94 24.69 -23.67
C LYS A 364 -1.76 23.86 -22.65
N SER A 365 -1.17 22.83 -22.01
CA SER A 365 -1.91 21.98 -21.08
C SER A 365 -1.85 22.49 -19.63
N ALA A 366 -0.85 23.29 -19.28
CA ALA A 366 -0.74 23.89 -17.95
C ALA A 366 -1.82 24.94 -17.70
N SER A 367 -2.19 25.73 -18.71
CA SER A 367 -3.27 26.73 -18.65
C SER A 367 -4.63 26.10 -18.35
N THR A 368 -4.96 25.00 -19.04
CA THR A 368 -6.27 24.33 -18.85
C THR A 368 -6.44 23.65 -17.48
N TYR A 369 -5.34 23.21 -16.87
CA TYR A 369 -5.37 22.57 -15.55
C TYR A 369 -5.50 23.60 -14.42
N GLY A 370 -4.81 24.74 -14.56
CA GLY A 370 -4.94 25.88 -13.65
C GLY A 370 -6.35 26.48 -13.67
N GLU A 371 -6.97 26.60 -14.85
CA GLU A 371 -8.34 27.08 -14.99
C GLU A 371 -9.39 26.09 -14.41
N LEU A 372 -9.21 24.78 -14.58
CA LEU A 372 -10.12 23.77 -14.04
C LEU A 372 -10.06 23.67 -12.52
N VAL A 373 -8.88 23.80 -11.93
CA VAL A 373 -8.70 23.78 -10.47
C VAL A 373 -9.08 25.14 -9.87
N GLY A 374 -8.75 26.24 -10.54
CA GLY A 374 -9.12 27.61 -10.13
C GLY A 374 -10.62 27.87 -10.18
N ALA A 375 -11.31 27.34 -11.19
CA ALA A 375 -12.77 27.46 -11.32
C ALA A 375 -13.55 26.71 -10.23
N SER A 376 -12.96 25.62 -9.68
CA SER A 376 -13.57 24.91 -8.55
C SER A 376 -13.37 25.62 -7.20
N ALA A 377 -12.31 26.45 -7.07
CA ALA A 377 -12.00 27.17 -5.83
C ALA A 377 -12.80 28.46 -5.65
N ASN A 378 -13.35 29.04 -6.72
CA ASN A 378 -13.97 30.37 -6.74
C ASN A 378 -15.50 30.35 -6.93
N LEU A 379 -16.18 29.22 -6.70
CA LEU A 379 -17.66 29.24 -6.66
C LEU A 379 -18.11 29.85 -5.32
N PRO A 380 -18.81 30.99 -5.34
CA PRO A 380 -19.34 31.62 -4.13
C PRO A 380 -20.32 30.67 -3.44
N LEU A 381 -20.13 30.50 -2.14
CA LEU A 381 -20.92 29.63 -1.24
C LEU A 381 -22.41 30.03 -1.12
N ASP A 382 -22.82 31.14 -1.72
CA ASP A 382 -24.15 31.75 -1.55
C ASP A 382 -25.26 31.19 -2.46
N LYS A 383 -24.95 30.22 -3.33
CA LYS A 383 -25.95 29.68 -4.28
C LYS A 383 -26.52 28.31 -3.92
N PHE A 384 -26.28 27.81 -2.70
CA PHE A 384 -26.98 26.60 -2.25
C PHE A 384 -28.21 26.99 -1.43
N PRO A 385 -29.42 26.54 -1.78
CA PRO A 385 -30.60 26.79 -0.97
C PRO A 385 -30.41 26.13 0.42
N ARG A 386 -30.51 26.95 1.46
CA ARG A 386 -30.57 26.48 2.85
C ARG A 386 -31.80 25.58 2.98
N ARG A 387 -31.59 24.29 3.27
CA ARG A 387 -32.70 23.42 3.67
C ARG A 387 -33.25 23.94 5.00
N TYR A 388 -34.51 24.22 4.98
CA TYR A 388 -35.33 24.67 6.11
C TYR A 388 -35.17 23.71 7.28
N ASN A 389 -34.78 24.28 8.40
CA ASN A 389 -34.84 23.64 9.71
C ASN A 389 -36.31 23.80 10.16
N THR A 390 -37.13 22.74 10.05
CA THR A 390 -38.48 22.71 10.62
C THR A 390 -38.36 22.61 12.12
N GLY A 391 -38.78 23.68 12.78
CA GLY A 391 -38.73 23.85 14.20
C GLY A 391 -39.51 22.78 14.97
N SER A 392 -38.92 22.38 16.05
CA SER A 392 -39.55 21.68 17.15
C SER A 392 -40.45 22.62 17.91
N GLY A 393 -41.79 22.45 17.81
CA GLY A 393 -42.73 22.99 18.74
C GLY A 393 -42.61 22.27 20.08
N GLY A 394 -42.28 23.01 21.11
CA GLY A 394 -42.44 22.55 22.47
C GLY A 394 -43.87 22.77 22.94
N VAL A 395 -44.38 21.84 23.75
CA VAL A 395 -45.52 22.06 24.66
C VAL A 395 -45.30 21.25 25.91
N VAL A 396 -45.30 22.00 27.04
CA VAL A 396 -45.56 21.69 28.44
C VAL A 396 -44.66 20.66 29.10
#